data_0ad549fa6717989eee736fb81c523354
#
_entry.id   0ad549fa6717989eee736fb81c523354
#
_cell.length_a   1.000
_cell.length_b   1.000
_cell.length_c   1.000
_cell.angle_alpha   90.00
_cell.angle_beta   90.00
_cell.angle_gamma   90.00
#
_symmetry.space_group_name_H-M   'P 1'
#
loop_
_entity.id
_entity.type
_entity.pdbx_description
1 polymer ?
#
loop_
_entity_poly.entity_id
_entity_poly.type
_entity_poly.pdbx_seq_one_letter_code
_entity_poly.pdbx_strand_id
1 'polypeptide(L)'
;MIESPFAKYRSILVDGDYSAAGFLQSFAMSMYAGAAFPLDASGLRNLDDAHMVAFQEMAAWFRRHGESDPDFVDACKAIKANRAAYARRIKSHLDDLLASDPDSYEGGRGEHASSVRFYQREHETNIARRWID
;
A
#
# COMPACT_ATOMS: atom_id res chain seq x y z
N MET A 1 -18.80 -24.61 0.92
CA MET A 1 -17.61 -24.14 0.15
C MET A 1 -16.90 -23.05 0.94
N ILE A 2 -15.59 -23.15 1.09
CA ILE A 2 -14.80 -22.20 1.86
C ILE A 2 -14.42 -21.03 0.96
N GLU A 3 -14.71 -19.80 1.40
CA GLU A 3 -14.36 -18.60 0.67
C GLU A 3 -12.88 -18.27 0.83
N SER A 4 -12.21 -17.88 -0.26
CA SER A 4 -10.84 -17.37 -0.20
C SER A 4 -10.77 -16.10 0.65
N PRO A 5 -9.77 -15.97 1.57
CA PRO A 5 -9.60 -14.73 2.31
C PRO A 5 -9.29 -13.54 1.38
N PHE A 6 -8.74 -13.79 0.20
CA PHE A 6 -8.48 -12.73 -0.78
C PHE A 6 -9.75 -12.20 -1.43
N ALA A 7 -10.82 -12.99 -1.45
CA ALA A 7 -12.17 -12.52 -1.78
C ALA A 7 -12.84 -11.87 -0.56
N LYS A 8 -12.76 -12.53 0.58
CA LYS A 8 -13.38 -12.07 1.84
C LYS A 8 -12.87 -10.69 2.27
N TYR A 9 -11.57 -10.45 2.18
CA TYR A 9 -10.93 -9.20 2.59
C TYR A 9 -10.58 -8.29 1.43
N ARG A 10 -11.18 -8.49 0.26
CA ARG A 10 -10.84 -7.74 -0.94
C ARG A 10 -10.94 -6.23 -0.76
N SER A 11 -11.97 -5.74 -0.07
CA SER A 11 -12.14 -4.30 0.13
C SER A 11 -10.98 -3.68 0.92
N ILE A 12 -10.47 -4.38 1.93
CA ILE A 12 -9.30 -3.93 2.70
C ILE A 12 -8.06 -3.93 1.79
N LEU A 13 -7.87 -5.00 1.04
CA LEU A 13 -6.69 -5.19 0.20
C LEU A 13 -6.63 -4.21 -0.98
N VAL A 14 -7.77 -3.94 -1.61
CA VAL A 14 -7.81 -3.11 -2.82
C VAL A 14 -8.06 -1.65 -2.50
N ASP A 15 -8.96 -1.35 -1.55
CA ASP A 15 -9.43 0.00 -1.29
C ASP A 15 -8.93 0.60 0.04
N GLY A 16 -8.35 -0.19 0.92
CA GLY A 16 -7.89 0.30 2.23
C GLY A 16 -6.72 1.28 2.09
N ASP A 17 -6.81 2.40 2.81
CA ASP A 17 -5.80 3.47 2.77
C ASP A 17 -5.23 3.82 4.15
N TYR A 18 -5.27 2.89 5.09
CA TYR A 18 -4.75 3.05 6.45
C TYR A 18 -3.60 2.05 6.72
N SER A 19 -2.86 2.24 7.82
CA SER A 19 -1.62 1.49 8.11
C SER A 19 -1.77 -0.01 8.05
N ALA A 20 -2.80 -0.56 8.72
CA ALA A 20 -3.01 -2.01 8.75
C ALA A 20 -3.33 -2.56 7.36
N ALA A 21 -4.18 -1.86 6.58
CA ALA A 21 -4.45 -2.24 5.19
C ALA A 21 -3.18 -2.21 4.35
N GLY A 22 -2.36 -1.17 4.52
CA GLY A 22 -1.08 -1.05 3.81
C GLY A 22 -0.14 -2.21 4.09
N PHE A 23 -0.08 -2.67 5.35
CA PHE A 23 0.69 -3.85 5.70
C PHE A 23 0.17 -5.10 5.01
N LEU A 24 -1.15 -5.33 5.05
CA LEU A 24 -1.75 -6.51 4.41
C LEU A 24 -1.57 -6.50 2.89
N GLN A 25 -1.62 -5.32 2.26
CA GLN A 25 -1.33 -5.15 0.83
C GLN A 25 0.11 -5.55 0.51
N SER A 26 1.07 -5.03 1.28
CA SER A 26 2.48 -5.38 1.11
C SER A 26 2.72 -6.87 1.36
N PHE A 27 2.03 -7.44 2.34
CA PHE A 27 2.12 -8.87 2.62
C PHE A 27 1.61 -9.71 1.43
N ALA A 28 0.44 -9.39 0.90
CA ALA A 28 -0.10 -10.09 -0.28
C ALA A 28 0.86 -10.00 -1.46
N MET A 29 1.40 -8.81 -1.73
CA MET A 29 2.34 -8.61 -2.83
C MET A 29 3.66 -9.34 -2.61
N SER A 30 4.12 -9.45 -1.36
CA SER A 30 5.35 -10.20 -1.04
C SER A 30 5.19 -11.71 -1.30
N MET A 31 3.98 -12.23 -1.13
CA MET A 31 3.66 -13.62 -1.49
C MET A 31 3.55 -13.81 -3.00
N TYR A 32 3.03 -12.79 -3.71
CA TYR A 32 2.81 -12.82 -5.15
C TYR A 32 4.12 -12.67 -5.94
N ALA A 33 4.98 -11.73 -5.53
CA ALA A 33 6.23 -11.42 -6.22
C ALA A 33 7.25 -10.86 -5.21
N GLY A 34 7.71 -11.72 -4.29
CA GLY A 34 8.53 -11.30 -3.14
C GLY A 34 9.83 -10.60 -3.49
N ALA A 35 10.46 -10.95 -4.62
CA ALA A 35 11.69 -10.29 -5.05
C ALA A 35 11.45 -8.82 -5.44
N ALA A 36 10.26 -8.52 -5.99
CA ALA A 36 9.89 -7.17 -6.43
C ALA A 36 9.22 -6.34 -5.33
N PHE A 37 8.53 -6.99 -4.37
CA PHE A 37 7.73 -6.32 -3.35
C PHE A 37 8.16 -6.78 -1.96
N PRO A 38 9.14 -6.09 -1.33
CA PRO A 38 9.62 -6.48 0.00
C PRO A 38 8.58 -6.18 1.08
N LEU A 39 8.58 -6.99 2.13
CA LEU A 39 7.73 -6.79 3.31
C LEU A 39 8.57 -6.40 4.50
N ASP A 40 8.22 -5.30 5.15
CA ASP A 40 8.76 -4.94 6.46
C ASP A 40 7.87 -5.57 7.53
N ALA A 41 8.33 -6.70 8.10
CA ALA A 41 7.56 -7.46 9.07
C ALA A 41 7.28 -6.69 10.36
N SER A 42 8.00 -5.60 10.65
CA SER A 42 7.73 -4.78 11.82
C SER A 42 6.32 -4.16 11.81
N GLY A 43 5.70 -4.07 10.64
CA GLY A 43 4.32 -3.61 10.48
C GLY A 43 3.28 -4.49 11.18
N LEU A 44 3.62 -5.71 11.58
CA LEU A 44 2.76 -6.56 12.41
C LEU A 44 2.30 -5.86 13.68
N ARG A 45 3.12 -4.97 14.22
CA ARG A 45 2.82 -4.22 15.44
C ARG A 45 1.62 -3.29 15.31
N ASN A 46 1.25 -2.95 14.08
CA ASN A 46 0.15 -2.02 13.79
C ASN A 46 -1.19 -2.72 13.57
N LEU A 47 -1.20 -4.05 13.60
CA LEU A 47 -2.42 -4.81 13.37
C LEU A 47 -3.22 -4.93 14.67
N ASP A 48 -4.52 -4.59 14.60
CA ASP A 48 -5.46 -4.97 15.63
C ASP A 48 -5.85 -6.45 15.48
N ASP A 49 -6.68 -6.96 16.38
CA ASP A 49 -7.05 -8.38 16.38
C ASP A 49 -7.73 -8.80 15.07
N ALA A 50 -8.61 -7.96 14.53
CA ALA A 50 -9.33 -8.26 13.29
C ALA A 50 -8.38 -8.36 12.09
N HIS A 51 -7.42 -7.44 11.98
CA HIS A 51 -6.45 -7.48 10.89
C HIS A 51 -5.42 -8.59 11.09
N MET A 52 -5.10 -8.94 12.34
CA MET A 52 -4.25 -10.09 12.63
C MET A 52 -4.92 -11.41 12.20
N VAL A 53 -6.22 -11.54 12.43
CA VAL A 53 -6.98 -12.70 11.93
C VAL A 53 -6.94 -12.76 10.42
N ALA A 54 -7.13 -11.62 9.73
CA ALA A 54 -7.04 -11.56 8.27
C ALA A 54 -5.66 -11.99 7.78
N PHE A 55 -4.61 -11.50 8.42
CA PHE A 55 -3.22 -11.87 8.12
C PHE A 55 -3.01 -13.38 8.24
N GLN A 56 -3.47 -13.97 9.34
CA GLN A 56 -3.32 -15.40 9.59
C GLN A 56 -4.10 -16.25 8.58
N GLU A 57 -5.33 -15.85 8.25
CA GLU A 57 -6.13 -16.54 7.24
C GLU A 57 -5.48 -16.49 5.87
N MET A 58 -4.95 -15.32 5.48
CA MET A 58 -4.26 -15.13 4.19
C MET A 58 -3.01 -16.00 4.12
N ALA A 59 -2.19 -16.01 5.17
CA ALA A 59 -0.97 -16.82 5.21
C ALA A 59 -1.27 -18.31 5.10
N ALA A 60 -2.25 -18.81 5.88
CA ALA A 60 -2.63 -20.22 5.87
C ALA A 60 -3.21 -20.64 4.52
N TRP A 61 -4.02 -19.80 3.91
CA TRP A 61 -4.62 -20.06 2.61
C TRP A 61 -3.58 -20.10 1.50
N PHE A 62 -2.67 -19.11 1.48
CA PHE A 62 -1.59 -19.08 0.48
C PHE A 62 -0.69 -20.30 0.59
N ARG A 63 -0.40 -20.76 1.80
CA ARG A 63 0.38 -21.97 2.02
C ARG A 63 -0.25 -23.19 1.33
N ARG A 64 -1.59 -23.27 1.28
CA ARG A 64 -2.32 -24.39 0.69
C ARG A 64 -2.52 -24.24 -0.80
N HIS A 65 -2.86 -23.06 -1.26
CA HIS A 65 -3.36 -22.83 -2.62
C HIS A 65 -2.38 -22.07 -3.49
N GLY A 66 -1.53 -21.23 -2.89
CA GLY A 66 -0.60 -20.39 -3.63
C GLY A 66 -1.27 -19.60 -4.73
N GLU A 67 -0.62 -19.51 -5.86
CA GLU A 67 -1.10 -18.78 -7.04
C GLU A 67 -2.18 -19.52 -7.83
N SER A 68 -2.55 -20.73 -7.42
CA SER A 68 -3.66 -21.43 -8.03
C SER A 68 -5.02 -20.83 -7.64
N ASP A 69 -5.07 -20.00 -6.61
CA ASP A 69 -6.27 -19.24 -6.23
C ASP A 69 -6.43 -18.02 -7.13
N PRO A 70 -7.44 -17.98 -8.03
CA PRO A 70 -7.64 -16.81 -8.89
C PRO A 70 -8.00 -15.54 -8.12
N ASP A 71 -8.64 -15.66 -6.95
CA ASP A 71 -8.95 -14.49 -6.11
C ASP A 71 -7.70 -13.83 -5.57
N PHE A 72 -6.69 -14.64 -5.21
CA PHE A 72 -5.39 -14.12 -4.79
C PHE A 72 -4.71 -13.34 -5.91
N VAL A 73 -4.60 -13.92 -7.09
CA VAL A 73 -3.94 -13.29 -8.24
C VAL A 73 -4.66 -12.01 -8.64
N ASP A 74 -5.98 -12.05 -8.68
CA ASP A 74 -6.80 -10.89 -9.05
C ASP A 74 -6.64 -9.75 -8.03
N ALA A 75 -6.68 -10.06 -6.73
CA ALA A 75 -6.46 -9.07 -5.69
C ALA A 75 -5.08 -8.43 -5.80
N CYS A 76 -4.03 -9.22 -6.03
CA CYS A 76 -2.67 -8.69 -6.17
C CYS A 76 -2.52 -7.78 -7.37
N LYS A 77 -3.12 -8.12 -8.51
CA LYS A 77 -3.12 -7.26 -9.69
C LYS A 77 -3.83 -5.93 -9.42
N ALA A 78 -4.95 -5.96 -8.71
CA ALA A 78 -5.70 -4.76 -8.34
C ALA A 78 -4.92 -3.89 -7.35
N ILE A 79 -4.28 -4.49 -6.34
CA ILE A 79 -3.41 -3.78 -5.39
C ILE A 79 -2.30 -3.05 -6.14
N LYS A 80 -1.59 -3.76 -6.99
CA LYS A 80 -0.48 -3.20 -7.77
C LYS A 80 -0.93 -2.00 -8.60
N ALA A 81 -2.03 -2.13 -9.32
CA ALA A 81 -2.56 -1.07 -10.18
C ALA A 81 -2.97 0.15 -9.35
N ASN A 82 -3.71 -0.05 -8.26
CA ASN A 82 -4.18 1.05 -7.40
C ASN A 82 -3.02 1.77 -6.71
N ARG A 83 -2.06 1.02 -6.18
CA ARG A 83 -0.91 1.61 -5.48
C ARG A 83 0.03 2.33 -6.43
N ALA A 84 0.25 1.81 -7.63
CA ALA A 84 1.04 2.49 -8.63
C ALA A 84 0.38 3.81 -9.06
N ALA A 85 -0.93 3.82 -9.25
CA ALA A 85 -1.67 5.04 -9.58
C ALA A 85 -1.59 6.08 -8.45
N TYR A 86 -1.77 5.64 -7.19
CA TYR A 86 -1.63 6.50 -6.02
C TYR A 86 -0.21 7.09 -5.94
N ALA A 87 0.81 6.24 -6.10
CA ALA A 87 2.21 6.68 -6.02
C ALA A 87 2.55 7.72 -7.09
N ARG A 88 2.02 7.56 -8.31
CA ARG A 88 2.20 8.56 -9.38
C ARG A 88 1.52 9.89 -9.03
N ARG A 89 0.31 9.86 -8.43
CA ARG A 89 -0.37 11.09 -8.00
C ARG A 89 0.41 11.82 -6.92
N ILE A 90 0.96 11.08 -5.95
CA ILE A 90 1.79 11.65 -4.88
C ILE A 90 3.03 12.33 -5.47
N LYS A 91 3.73 11.64 -6.38
CA LYS A 91 4.92 12.19 -7.03
C LYS A 91 4.61 13.44 -7.83
N SER A 92 3.53 13.41 -8.63
CA SER A 92 3.10 14.55 -9.43
C SER A 92 2.77 15.75 -8.55
N HIS A 93 2.07 15.53 -7.45
CA HIS A 93 1.72 16.61 -6.51
C HIS A 93 2.97 17.19 -5.83
N LEU A 94 3.92 16.33 -5.45
CA LEU A 94 5.19 16.77 -4.90
C LEU A 94 5.97 17.63 -5.90
N ASP A 95 6.06 17.19 -7.16
CA ASP A 95 6.74 17.92 -8.21
C ASP A 95 6.10 19.31 -8.41
N ASP A 96 4.78 19.40 -8.39
CA ASP A 96 4.05 20.66 -8.49
C ASP A 96 4.36 21.59 -7.32
N LEU A 97 4.40 21.07 -6.09
CA LEU A 97 4.75 21.84 -4.90
C LEU A 97 6.19 22.37 -4.97
N LEU A 98 7.13 21.55 -5.43
CA LEU A 98 8.54 21.95 -5.55
C LEU A 98 8.73 23.02 -6.63
N ALA A 99 7.88 23.03 -7.65
CA ALA A 99 7.92 24.02 -8.73
C ALA A 99 7.18 25.31 -8.37
N SER A 100 6.35 25.31 -7.32
CA SER A 100 5.54 26.48 -6.95
C SER A 100 6.32 27.44 -6.06
N ASP A 101 5.91 28.74 -6.08
CA ASP A 101 6.49 29.76 -5.22
C ASP A 101 5.93 29.59 -3.79
N PRO A 102 6.79 29.31 -2.79
CA PRO A 102 6.34 29.18 -1.40
C PRO A 102 5.64 30.42 -0.85
N ASP A 103 6.02 31.61 -1.31
CA ASP A 103 5.43 32.86 -0.83
C ASP A 103 4.02 33.09 -1.37
N SER A 104 3.69 32.48 -2.51
CA SER A 104 2.37 32.55 -3.15
C SER A 104 1.46 31.40 -2.74
N TYR A 105 1.93 30.45 -1.95
CA TYR A 105 1.18 29.28 -1.54
C TYR A 105 0.08 29.66 -0.53
N GLU A 106 -1.12 29.11 -0.72
CA GLU A 106 -2.22 29.32 0.22
C GLU A 106 -1.82 28.80 1.59
N GLY A 107 -1.97 29.65 2.62
CA GLY A 107 -1.48 29.32 3.96
C GLY A 107 -0.04 29.74 4.23
N GLY A 108 0.69 30.24 3.22
CA GLY A 108 2.02 30.81 3.34
C GLY A 108 3.16 29.80 3.25
N ARG A 109 4.37 30.31 3.44
CA ARG A 109 5.62 29.54 3.31
C ARG A 109 5.71 28.36 4.27
N GLY A 110 5.20 28.49 5.50
CA GLY A 110 5.20 27.43 6.49
C GLY A 110 4.32 26.26 6.09
N GLU A 111 3.13 26.56 5.58
CA GLU A 111 2.21 25.52 5.06
C GLU A 111 2.79 24.82 3.83
N HIS A 112 3.42 25.58 2.93
CA HIS A 112 4.12 25.03 1.78
C HIS A 112 5.18 24.01 2.22
N ALA A 113 6.04 24.39 3.17
CA ALA A 113 7.10 23.53 3.69
C ALA A 113 6.53 22.25 4.33
N SER A 114 5.43 22.38 5.08
CA SER A 114 4.76 21.22 5.71
C SER A 114 4.20 20.27 4.67
N SER A 115 3.59 20.80 3.62
CA SER A 115 3.06 19.98 2.51
C SER A 115 4.18 19.27 1.75
N VAL A 116 5.28 19.96 1.47
CA VAL A 116 6.45 19.34 0.83
C VAL A 116 6.96 18.18 1.66
N ARG A 117 7.12 18.36 2.97
CA ARG A 117 7.60 17.28 3.86
C ARG A 117 6.66 16.08 3.87
N PHE A 118 5.34 16.33 3.91
CA PHE A 118 4.34 15.25 3.89
C PHE A 118 4.43 14.43 2.60
N TYR A 119 4.35 15.08 1.44
CA TYR A 119 4.38 14.39 0.16
C TYR A 119 5.73 13.74 -0.13
N GLN A 120 6.82 14.33 0.35
CA GLN A 120 8.15 13.75 0.22
C GLN A 120 8.27 12.43 1.00
N ARG A 121 7.73 12.38 2.22
CA ARG A 121 7.69 11.13 3.01
C ARG A 121 6.83 10.06 2.37
N GLU A 122 5.67 10.47 1.85
CA GLU A 122 4.77 9.54 1.14
C GLU A 122 5.46 8.97 -0.10
N HIS A 123 6.14 9.82 -0.86
CA HIS A 123 6.89 9.39 -2.05
C HIS A 123 8.01 8.42 -1.70
N GLU A 124 8.78 8.72 -0.66
CA GLU A 124 9.85 7.84 -0.19
C GLU A 124 9.31 6.48 0.27
N THR A 125 8.16 6.48 0.96
CA THR A 125 7.49 5.24 1.36
C THR A 125 7.06 4.43 0.14
N ASN A 126 6.51 5.08 -0.88
CA ASN A 126 6.08 4.43 -2.12
C ASN A 126 7.26 3.80 -2.86
N ILE A 127 8.41 4.48 -2.88
CA ILE A 127 9.65 3.93 -3.46
C ILE A 127 10.11 2.70 -2.67
N ALA A 128 10.14 2.81 -1.33
CA ALA A 128 10.59 1.72 -0.46
C ALA A 128 9.70 0.47 -0.61
N ARG A 129 8.39 0.68 -0.82
CA ARG A 129 7.43 -0.40 -1.02
C ARG A 129 7.35 -0.88 -2.47
N ARG A 130 8.10 -0.27 -3.37
CA ARG A 130 8.15 -0.61 -4.80
C ARG A 130 6.85 -0.34 -5.56
N TRP A 131 6.04 0.61 -5.09
CA TRP A 131 4.84 1.05 -5.82
C TRP A 131 5.19 1.95 -7.00
N ILE A 132 6.38 2.56 -6.98
CA ILE A 132 6.92 3.42 -8.03
C ILE A 132 8.45 3.28 -8.02
N ASP A 133 9.09 3.50 -9.15
CA ASP A 133 10.55 3.45 -9.30
C ASP A 133 11.23 4.76 -8.83
#